data_d8b6fc42da7eff3c79c68da1e067e65a
#
_entry.id   d8b6fc42da7eff3c79c68da1e067e65a
#
_cell.length_a   1.000
_cell.length_b   1.000
_cell.length_c   1.000
_cell.angle_alpha   90.00
_cell.angle_beta   90.00
_cell.angle_gamma   90.00
#
_symmetry.space_group_name_H-M   'P 1'
#
loop_
_entity.id
_entity.type
_entity.pdbx_description
1 polymer ?
#
loop_
_entity_poly.entity_id
_entity_poly.type
_entity_poly.pdbx_seq_one_letter_code
_entity_poly.pdbx_strand_id
1 'polypeptide(L)'
;MNTPNALTLRPVTDADHDFLYRVYASTRVDELAPLGWTEAQFAAFTLQQFTAQTAHYWTHYDPSRFSVIEHASVPVGRLYVDRWTDQIRVVDIALLPEYRNRGWGAALLTDVLAEGERDGLPVTIHVESFNPAQRLYFRLGFRRVGGDDVYWLLEKTPIGSLEYAG
;
A
#
# COMPACT_ATOMS: atom_id res chain seq x y z
N MET A 1 26.25 5.20 3.33
CA MET A 1 26.33 5.62 1.93
C MET A 1 24.94 5.75 1.35
N ASN A 2 24.51 6.97 1.10
CA ASN A 2 23.27 7.19 0.35
C ASN A 2 23.54 6.90 -1.12
N THR A 3 23.03 5.77 -1.63
CA THR A 3 22.99 5.56 -3.07
C THR A 3 22.04 6.61 -3.68
N PRO A 4 22.46 7.31 -4.77
CA PRO A 4 21.61 8.35 -5.39
C PRO A 4 20.24 7.89 -5.83
N ASN A 5 19.99 6.58 -5.80
CA ASN A 5 18.74 5.95 -6.24
C ASN A 5 17.92 5.36 -5.08
N ALA A 6 18.22 5.71 -3.82
CA ALA A 6 17.46 5.19 -2.69
C ALA A 6 16.06 5.81 -2.63
N LEU A 7 15.08 4.97 -2.34
CA LEU A 7 13.74 5.43 -2.00
C LEU A 7 13.75 6.03 -0.60
N THR A 8 13.01 7.12 -0.42
CA THR A 8 12.79 7.74 0.87
C THR A 8 11.31 7.84 1.16
N LEU A 9 10.97 7.90 2.45
CA LEU A 9 9.61 8.09 2.93
C LEU A 9 9.56 9.41 3.69
N ARG A 10 8.57 10.23 3.42
CA ARG A 10 8.29 11.43 4.21
C ARG A 10 6.82 11.46 4.62
N PRO A 11 6.48 12.09 5.76
CA PRO A 11 5.09 12.21 6.17
C PRO A 11 4.22 12.92 5.11
N VAL A 12 2.98 12.44 4.98
CA VAL A 12 1.96 13.10 4.18
C VAL A 12 1.61 14.45 4.81
N THR A 13 1.43 15.46 3.97
CA THR A 13 0.94 16.80 4.37
C THR A 13 -0.27 17.19 3.54
N ASP A 14 -0.96 18.25 3.94
CA ASP A 14 -2.11 18.78 3.19
C ASP A 14 -1.74 19.18 1.75
N ALA A 15 -0.50 19.56 1.51
CA ALA A 15 0.00 19.91 0.18
C ALA A 15 0.07 18.71 -0.77
N ASP A 16 -0.06 17.48 -0.27
CA ASP A 16 0.05 16.25 -1.06
C ASP A 16 -1.29 15.79 -1.65
N HIS A 17 -2.38 16.47 -1.36
CA HIS A 17 -3.73 16.01 -1.74
C HIS A 17 -3.85 15.70 -3.23
N ASP A 18 -3.40 16.61 -4.10
CA ASP A 18 -3.52 16.42 -5.55
C ASP A 18 -2.65 15.26 -6.04
N PHE A 19 -1.45 15.13 -5.48
CA PHE A 19 -0.56 14.01 -5.79
C PHE A 19 -1.18 12.68 -5.36
N LEU A 20 -1.70 12.60 -4.13
CA LEU A 20 -2.32 11.39 -3.61
C LEU A 20 -3.56 10.98 -4.41
N TYR A 21 -4.35 11.97 -4.84
CA TYR A 21 -5.47 11.70 -5.75
C TYR A 21 -4.97 11.10 -7.08
N ARG A 22 -3.92 11.65 -7.64
CA ARG A 22 -3.33 11.15 -8.89
C ARG A 22 -2.85 9.71 -8.77
N VAL A 23 -2.21 9.37 -7.65
CA VAL A 23 -1.80 7.99 -7.34
C VAL A 23 -3.03 7.08 -7.28
N TYR A 24 -4.06 7.48 -6.53
CA TYR A 24 -5.29 6.71 -6.42
C TYR A 24 -5.97 6.50 -7.78
N ALA A 25 -6.18 7.58 -8.53
CA ALA A 25 -6.84 7.50 -9.83
C ALA A 25 -6.10 6.56 -10.79
N SER A 26 -4.77 6.54 -10.74
CA SER A 26 -3.95 5.66 -11.58
C SER A 26 -4.20 4.17 -11.30
N THR A 27 -4.60 3.83 -10.08
CA THR A 27 -4.91 2.43 -9.72
C THR A 27 -6.25 1.95 -10.26
N ARG A 28 -7.13 2.88 -10.69
CA ARG A 28 -8.47 2.57 -11.17
C ARG A 28 -8.61 2.58 -12.67
N VAL A 29 -7.57 3.00 -13.40
CA VAL A 29 -7.65 3.19 -14.87
C VAL A 29 -8.02 1.88 -15.57
N ASP A 30 -7.31 0.80 -15.31
CA ASP A 30 -7.53 -0.47 -16.00
C ASP A 30 -8.89 -1.09 -15.63
N GLU A 31 -9.28 -0.99 -14.36
CA GLU A 31 -10.54 -1.52 -13.86
C GLU A 31 -11.75 -0.82 -14.48
N LEU A 32 -11.67 0.50 -14.66
CA LEU A 32 -12.78 1.31 -15.15
C LEU A 32 -12.77 1.50 -16.67
N ALA A 33 -11.66 1.13 -17.35
CA ALA A 33 -11.54 1.27 -18.80
C ALA A 33 -12.70 0.61 -19.59
N PRO A 34 -13.20 -0.59 -19.22
CA PRO A 34 -14.32 -1.21 -19.94
C PRO A 34 -15.61 -0.42 -19.93
N LEU A 35 -15.78 0.54 -19.01
CA LEU A 35 -16.99 1.34 -18.93
C LEU A 35 -17.08 2.43 -20.00
N GLY A 36 -15.96 2.73 -20.69
CA GLY A 36 -15.95 3.70 -21.78
C GLY A 36 -16.26 5.13 -21.36
N TRP A 37 -15.96 5.49 -20.12
CA TRP A 37 -16.26 6.83 -19.59
C TRP A 37 -15.36 7.89 -20.23
N THR A 38 -15.90 9.12 -20.31
CA THR A 38 -15.09 10.29 -20.65
C THR A 38 -14.12 10.61 -19.52
N GLU A 39 -13.10 11.43 -19.81
CA GLU A 39 -12.17 11.88 -18.77
C GLU A 39 -12.90 12.57 -17.61
N ALA A 40 -13.92 13.39 -17.92
CA ALA A 40 -14.69 14.09 -16.91
C ALA A 40 -15.50 13.12 -16.02
N GLN A 41 -16.09 12.08 -16.60
CA GLN A 41 -16.83 11.05 -15.87
C GLN A 41 -15.90 10.25 -14.97
N PHE A 42 -14.74 9.84 -15.48
CA PHE A 42 -13.73 9.14 -14.71
C PHE A 42 -13.22 9.99 -13.54
N ALA A 43 -12.90 11.27 -13.80
CA ALA A 43 -12.40 12.18 -12.77
C ALA A 43 -13.44 12.40 -11.66
N ALA A 44 -14.72 12.60 -12.03
CA ALA A 44 -15.79 12.83 -11.05
C ALA A 44 -15.96 11.60 -10.13
N PHE A 45 -15.98 10.41 -10.73
CA PHE A 45 -16.14 9.16 -9.96
C PHE A 45 -14.93 8.89 -9.07
N THR A 46 -13.71 8.97 -9.61
CA THR A 46 -12.50 8.66 -8.84
C THR A 46 -12.23 9.69 -7.75
N LEU A 47 -12.58 10.96 -7.97
CA LEU A 47 -12.47 11.98 -6.92
C LEU A 47 -13.42 11.69 -5.76
N GLN A 48 -14.65 11.29 -6.07
CA GLN A 48 -15.61 10.90 -5.03
C GLN A 48 -15.11 9.70 -4.23
N GLN A 49 -14.60 8.66 -4.91
CA GLN A 49 -14.07 7.47 -4.25
C GLN A 49 -12.83 7.77 -3.42
N PHE A 50 -11.94 8.60 -3.95
CA PHE A 50 -10.73 9.03 -3.23
C PHE A 50 -11.08 9.80 -1.96
N THR A 51 -12.05 10.72 -2.04
CA THR A 51 -12.50 11.49 -0.88
C THR A 51 -13.07 10.57 0.20
N ALA A 52 -13.89 9.58 -0.20
CA ALA A 52 -14.45 8.61 0.73
C ALA A 52 -13.36 7.72 1.35
N GLN A 53 -12.41 7.25 0.56
CA GLN A 53 -11.30 6.43 1.04
C GLN A 53 -10.42 7.21 2.02
N THR A 54 -10.11 8.47 1.69
CA THR A 54 -9.32 9.33 2.56
C THR A 54 -10.01 9.53 3.90
N ALA A 55 -11.31 9.83 3.90
CA ALA A 55 -12.08 9.98 5.13
C ALA A 55 -12.06 8.70 5.97
N HIS A 56 -12.21 7.55 5.31
CA HIS A 56 -12.16 6.25 5.97
C HIS A 56 -10.79 6.00 6.64
N TYR A 57 -9.70 6.22 5.90
CA TYR A 57 -8.35 6.00 6.41
C TYR A 57 -8.01 6.94 7.57
N TRP A 58 -8.39 8.21 7.46
CA TRP A 58 -8.15 9.19 8.53
C TRP A 58 -8.96 8.92 9.79
N THR A 59 -10.11 8.25 9.66
CA THR A 59 -10.96 7.88 10.79
C THR A 59 -10.48 6.61 11.48
N HIS A 60 -10.01 5.61 10.72
CA HIS A 60 -9.75 4.26 11.23
C HIS A 60 -8.28 3.96 11.52
N TYR A 61 -7.36 4.80 11.01
CA TYR A 61 -5.92 4.61 11.19
C TYR A 61 -5.27 5.91 11.66
N ASP A 62 -4.01 5.79 12.09
CA ASP A 62 -3.20 6.96 12.48
C ASP A 62 -2.55 7.58 11.24
N PRO A 63 -3.09 8.71 10.70
CA PRO A 63 -2.57 9.30 9.48
C PRO A 63 -1.19 9.94 9.63
N SER A 64 -0.73 10.19 10.86
CA SER A 64 0.61 10.72 11.11
C SER A 64 1.71 9.76 10.65
N ARG A 65 1.37 8.49 10.41
CA ARG A 65 2.30 7.45 9.97
C ARG A 65 2.20 7.16 8.47
N PHE A 66 1.34 7.89 7.76
CA PHE A 66 1.19 7.75 6.32
C PHE A 66 2.31 8.50 5.60
N SER A 67 2.89 7.86 4.59
CA SER A 67 4.08 8.40 3.91
C SER A 67 3.85 8.57 2.41
N VAL A 68 4.47 9.62 1.89
CA VAL A 68 4.75 9.75 0.46
C VAL A 68 6.07 9.05 0.18
N ILE A 69 6.09 8.22 -0.87
CA ILE A 69 7.32 7.58 -1.35
C ILE A 69 7.98 8.57 -2.32
N GLU A 70 9.26 8.86 -2.10
CA GLU A 70 10.05 9.70 -2.98
C GLU A 70 11.26 8.97 -3.52
N HIS A 71 11.61 9.29 -4.76
CA HIS A 71 12.85 8.87 -5.40
C HIS A 71 13.58 10.11 -5.91
N ALA A 72 14.80 10.33 -5.43
CA ALA A 72 15.56 11.55 -5.76
C ALA A 72 14.74 12.82 -5.51
N SER A 73 14.06 12.90 -4.38
CA SER A 73 13.19 14.01 -3.96
C SER A 73 11.93 14.20 -4.82
N VAL A 74 11.62 13.28 -5.71
CA VAL A 74 10.42 13.33 -6.56
C VAL A 74 9.37 12.36 -5.98
N PRO A 75 8.14 12.82 -5.69
CA PRO A 75 7.07 11.92 -5.25
C PRO A 75 6.72 10.89 -6.33
N VAL A 76 6.70 9.62 -5.96
CA VAL A 76 6.45 8.51 -6.89
C VAL A 76 5.30 7.60 -6.47
N GLY A 77 4.86 7.69 -5.22
CA GLY A 77 3.79 6.85 -4.70
C GLY A 77 3.46 7.14 -3.25
N ARG A 78 2.70 6.24 -2.66
CA ARG A 78 2.32 6.32 -1.24
C ARG A 78 2.50 4.98 -0.55
N LEU A 79 2.86 5.02 0.73
CA LEU A 79 2.92 3.87 1.62
C LEU A 79 2.26 4.25 2.94
N TYR A 80 1.13 3.63 3.22
CA TYR A 80 0.36 3.83 4.45
C TYR A 80 0.51 2.58 5.32
N VAL A 81 1.20 2.72 6.44
CA VAL A 81 1.43 1.65 7.40
C VAL A 81 0.96 2.13 8.76
N ASP A 82 0.19 1.31 9.45
CA ASP A 82 -0.15 1.54 10.84
C ASP A 82 0.48 0.43 11.70
N ARG A 83 0.90 0.80 12.90
CA ARG A 83 1.60 -0.12 13.80
C ARG A 83 0.81 -0.26 15.08
N TRP A 84 0.29 -1.46 15.29
CA TRP A 84 -0.50 -1.80 16.46
C TRP A 84 0.34 -2.66 17.40
N THR A 85 -0.17 -2.90 18.61
CA THR A 85 0.55 -3.70 19.61
C THR A 85 0.72 -5.16 19.21
N ASP A 86 -0.18 -5.68 18.37
CA ASP A 86 -0.25 -7.09 17.98
C ASP A 86 0.10 -7.34 16.51
N GLN A 87 0.22 -6.30 15.71
CA GLN A 87 0.52 -6.45 14.28
C GLN A 87 0.94 -5.13 13.63
N ILE A 88 1.58 -5.24 12.49
CA ILE A 88 1.82 -4.13 11.58
C ILE A 88 0.82 -4.26 10.43
N ARG A 89 0.01 -3.22 10.19
CA ARG A 89 -0.95 -3.21 9.09
C ARG A 89 -0.44 -2.35 7.95
N VAL A 90 -0.20 -2.98 6.79
CA VAL A 90 -0.05 -2.23 5.53
C VAL A 90 -1.46 -1.83 5.08
N VAL A 91 -1.76 -0.55 5.23
CA VAL A 91 -3.09 -0.01 4.89
C VAL A 91 -3.21 0.17 3.39
N ASP A 92 -2.16 0.69 2.75
CA ASP A 92 -2.12 0.92 1.31
C ASP A 92 -0.68 1.07 0.84
N ILE A 93 -0.40 0.55 -0.35
CA ILE A 93 0.85 0.80 -1.08
C ILE A 93 0.52 0.95 -2.56
N ALA A 94 0.96 2.05 -3.16
CA ALA A 94 0.72 2.30 -4.58
C ALA A 94 1.82 3.17 -5.15
N LEU A 95 2.22 2.87 -6.39
CA LEU A 95 3.17 3.64 -7.17
C LEU A 95 2.48 4.18 -8.43
N LEU A 96 2.87 5.36 -8.88
CA LEU A 96 2.44 5.86 -10.19
C LEU A 96 2.88 4.88 -11.28
N PRO A 97 2.12 4.75 -12.38
CA PRO A 97 2.39 3.75 -13.42
C PRO A 97 3.81 3.78 -13.98
N GLU A 98 4.37 4.97 -14.19
CA GLU A 98 5.72 5.16 -14.75
C GLU A 98 6.84 4.65 -13.82
N TYR A 99 6.52 4.40 -12.55
CA TYR A 99 7.49 3.93 -11.57
C TYR A 99 7.26 2.48 -11.13
N ARG A 100 6.28 1.80 -11.74
CA ARG A 100 6.02 0.38 -11.48
C ARG A 100 7.02 -0.53 -12.19
N ASN A 101 7.07 -1.79 -11.76
CA ASN A 101 7.93 -2.83 -12.35
C ASN A 101 9.43 -2.55 -12.24
N ARG A 102 9.84 -1.81 -11.21
CA ARG A 102 11.25 -1.52 -10.89
C ARG A 102 11.72 -2.21 -9.62
N GLY A 103 10.86 -3.03 -9.00
CA GLY A 103 11.17 -3.69 -7.73
C GLY A 103 11.02 -2.80 -6.49
N TRP A 104 10.50 -1.59 -6.63
CA TRP A 104 10.40 -0.64 -5.51
C TRP A 104 9.34 -1.05 -4.49
N GLY A 105 8.19 -1.54 -4.94
CA GLY A 105 7.16 -2.05 -4.05
C GLY A 105 7.66 -3.22 -3.23
N ALA A 106 8.38 -4.16 -3.86
CA ALA A 106 8.98 -5.30 -3.17
C ALA A 106 10.02 -4.85 -2.13
N ALA A 107 10.86 -3.88 -2.46
CA ALA A 107 11.87 -3.35 -1.54
C ALA A 107 11.24 -2.71 -0.31
N LEU A 108 10.21 -1.89 -0.50
CA LEU A 108 9.50 -1.22 0.60
C LEU A 108 8.78 -2.22 1.50
N LEU A 109 8.10 -3.20 0.91
CA LEU A 109 7.43 -4.26 1.68
C LEU A 109 8.44 -5.15 2.42
N THR A 110 9.60 -5.43 1.82
CA THR A 110 10.66 -6.17 2.48
C THR A 110 11.14 -5.44 3.74
N ASP A 111 11.27 -4.12 3.70
CA ASP A 111 11.63 -3.32 4.87
C ASP A 111 10.56 -3.41 5.98
N VAL A 112 9.28 -3.37 5.61
CA VAL A 112 8.18 -3.55 6.57
C VAL A 112 8.20 -4.96 7.17
N LEU A 113 8.46 -5.98 6.36
CA LEU A 113 8.56 -7.36 6.84
C LEU A 113 9.76 -7.54 7.77
N ALA A 114 10.89 -6.89 7.49
CA ALA A 114 12.05 -6.90 8.37
C ALA A 114 11.75 -6.25 9.73
N GLU A 115 10.95 -5.18 9.74
CA GLU A 115 10.47 -4.58 10.98
C GLU A 115 9.60 -5.58 11.78
N GLY A 116 8.70 -6.29 11.12
CA GLY A 116 7.88 -7.32 11.75
C GLY A 116 8.72 -8.44 12.36
N GLU A 117 9.74 -8.91 11.64
CA GLU A 117 10.67 -9.92 12.17
C GLU A 117 11.41 -9.43 13.41
N ARG A 118 11.92 -8.19 13.36
CA ARG A 118 12.67 -7.61 14.48
C ARG A 118 11.80 -7.45 15.73
N ASP A 119 10.55 -7.05 15.54
CA ASP A 119 9.61 -6.75 16.64
C ASP A 119 8.76 -7.96 17.04
N GLY A 120 8.89 -9.09 16.34
CA GLY A 120 8.09 -10.29 16.59
C GLY A 120 6.62 -10.13 16.26
N LEU A 121 6.28 -9.29 15.29
CA LEU A 121 4.91 -8.97 14.92
C LEU A 121 4.58 -9.47 13.51
N PRO A 122 3.37 -10.03 13.30
CA PRO A 122 2.89 -10.31 11.95
C PRO A 122 2.63 -9.02 11.19
N VAL A 123 2.81 -9.07 9.88
CA VAL A 123 2.44 -7.99 8.96
C VAL A 123 1.19 -8.42 8.21
N THR A 124 0.18 -7.57 8.19
CA THR A 124 -1.10 -7.86 7.54
C THR A 124 -1.43 -6.81 6.49
N ILE A 125 -2.19 -7.21 5.48
CA ILE A 125 -2.68 -6.33 4.44
C ILE A 125 -4.05 -6.80 3.96
N HIS A 126 -5.01 -5.86 3.79
CA HIS A 126 -6.24 -6.12 3.07
C HIS A 126 -6.04 -5.79 1.58
N VAL A 127 -6.43 -6.71 0.71
CA VAL A 127 -6.27 -6.54 -0.73
C VAL A 127 -7.51 -7.07 -1.46
N GLU A 128 -7.92 -6.38 -2.52
CA GLU A 128 -9.00 -6.87 -3.36
C GLU A 128 -8.62 -8.22 -3.97
N SER A 129 -9.59 -9.14 -4.02
CA SER A 129 -9.38 -10.52 -4.49
C SER A 129 -8.88 -10.59 -5.94
N PHE A 130 -9.11 -9.54 -6.73
CA PHE A 130 -8.69 -9.44 -8.14
C PHE A 130 -7.44 -8.58 -8.35
N ASN A 131 -6.80 -8.10 -7.28
CA ASN A 131 -5.65 -7.19 -7.40
C ASN A 131 -4.43 -7.93 -7.95
N PRO A 132 -3.81 -7.47 -9.05
CA PRO A 132 -2.64 -8.12 -9.63
C PRO A 132 -1.43 -8.17 -8.69
N ALA A 133 -1.36 -7.28 -7.71
CA ALA A 133 -0.26 -7.24 -6.73
C ALA A 133 -0.24 -8.45 -5.79
N GLN A 134 -1.28 -9.28 -5.78
CA GLN A 134 -1.31 -10.50 -4.97
C GLN A 134 -0.11 -11.40 -5.24
N ARG A 135 0.33 -11.50 -6.50
CA ARG A 135 1.51 -12.31 -6.86
C ARG A 135 2.76 -11.86 -6.12
N LEU A 136 2.94 -10.55 -5.99
CA LEU A 136 4.05 -9.98 -5.23
C LEU A 136 3.91 -10.35 -3.75
N TYR A 137 2.73 -10.20 -3.17
CA TYR A 137 2.50 -10.51 -1.77
C TYR A 137 2.78 -11.98 -1.45
N PHE A 138 2.25 -12.91 -2.25
CA PHE A 138 2.51 -14.33 -2.05
C PHE A 138 3.99 -14.68 -2.22
N ARG A 139 4.66 -14.06 -3.17
CA ARG A 139 6.11 -14.24 -3.38
C ARG A 139 6.92 -13.77 -2.18
N LEU A 140 6.47 -12.73 -1.48
CA LEU A 140 7.10 -12.23 -0.27
C LEU A 140 6.76 -13.04 0.98
N GLY A 141 5.90 -14.04 0.88
CA GLY A 141 5.56 -14.95 1.96
C GLY A 141 4.24 -14.65 2.68
N PHE A 142 3.46 -13.69 2.19
CA PHE A 142 2.10 -13.51 2.71
C PHE A 142 1.22 -14.69 2.37
N ARG A 143 0.29 -15.01 3.28
CA ARG A 143 -0.72 -16.06 3.10
C ARG A 143 -2.10 -15.51 3.40
N ARG A 144 -3.10 -16.02 2.71
CA ARG A 144 -4.47 -15.65 3.02
C ARG A 144 -4.89 -16.27 4.35
N VAL A 145 -5.35 -15.44 5.28
CA VAL A 145 -5.82 -15.87 6.62
C VAL A 145 -7.27 -15.52 6.87
N GLY A 146 -7.90 -14.72 6.01
CA GLY A 146 -9.28 -14.30 6.19
C GLY A 146 -9.79 -13.48 5.04
N GLY A 147 -10.86 -12.75 5.30
CA GLY A 147 -11.54 -11.92 4.31
C GLY A 147 -12.74 -12.60 3.71
N ASP A 148 -13.27 -12.01 2.65
CA ASP A 148 -14.45 -12.49 1.93
C ASP A 148 -14.13 -12.62 0.42
N ASP A 149 -15.15 -12.66 -0.42
CA ASP A 149 -14.97 -12.82 -1.87
C ASP A 149 -14.44 -11.54 -2.54
N VAL A 150 -14.57 -10.39 -1.89
CA VAL A 150 -14.17 -9.08 -2.43
C VAL A 150 -12.80 -8.66 -1.92
N TYR A 151 -12.56 -8.81 -0.62
CA TYR A 151 -11.29 -8.44 0.03
C TYR A 151 -10.70 -9.63 0.77
N TRP A 152 -9.44 -9.90 0.53
CA TRP A 152 -8.68 -10.92 1.24
C TRP A 152 -7.82 -10.27 2.31
N LEU A 153 -7.77 -10.89 3.49
CA LEU A 153 -6.78 -10.56 4.51
C LEU A 153 -5.57 -11.46 4.31
N LEU A 154 -4.43 -10.85 4.04
CA LEU A 154 -3.15 -11.56 3.90
C LEU A 154 -2.29 -11.27 5.11
N GLU A 155 -1.47 -12.25 5.51
CA GLU A 155 -0.59 -12.15 6.67
C GLU A 155 0.75 -12.81 6.39
N LYS A 156 1.82 -12.16 6.85
CA LYS A 156 3.15 -12.76 6.95
C LYS A 156 3.55 -12.78 8.42
N THR A 157 3.62 -13.99 8.98
CA THR A 157 4.07 -14.18 10.38
C THR A 157 5.59 -14.15 10.46
N PRO A 158 6.16 -13.68 11.59
CA PRO A 158 7.60 -13.76 11.81
C PRO A 158 8.08 -15.21 11.79
N ILE A 159 9.26 -15.45 11.25
CA ILE A 159 9.83 -16.80 11.15
C ILE A 159 10.02 -17.43 12.54
N GLY A 160 10.46 -16.65 13.52
CA GLY A 160 10.65 -17.12 14.90
C GLY A 160 9.38 -17.58 15.61
N SER A 161 8.18 -17.13 15.16
CA SER A 161 6.91 -17.57 15.76
C SER A 161 6.47 -18.96 15.29
N LEU A 162 7.03 -19.46 14.20
CA LEU A 162 6.73 -20.79 13.66
C LEU A 162 7.48 -21.90 14.41
N GLU A 163 8.56 -21.58 15.11
CA GLU A 163 9.36 -22.55 15.86
C GLU A 163 8.68 -23.00 17.17
N TYR A 164 7.70 -22.22 17.67
CA TYR A 164 6.99 -22.52 18.89
C TYR A 164 5.59 -23.14 18.69
N ALA A 165 5.19 -23.39 17.46
CA ALA A 165 3.88 -23.97 17.13
C ALA A 165 3.94 -25.48 16.88
N GLY A 166 4.98 -26.14 17.39
CA GLY A 166 5.18 -27.60 17.32
C GLY A 166 4.63 -28.31 18.54
#